data_775c1211385594f6627227d5a2e00bdc
#
_entry.id   775c1211385594f6627227d5a2e00bdc
#
_cell.length_a   1.000
_cell.length_b   1.000
_cell.length_c   1.000
_cell.angle_alpha   90.00
_cell.angle_beta   90.00
_cell.angle_gamma   90.00
#
_symmetry.space_group_name_H-M   'P 1'
#
loop_
_entity.id
_entity.type
_entity.pdbx_description
1 polymer ?
#
loop_
_entity_poly.entity_id
_entity_poly.type
_entity_poly.pdbx_seq_one_letter_code
_entity_poly.pdbx_strand_id
1 'polypeptide(L)'
;MADLRSLLALLLVVVAPAPAWAASIPFVSPADAKTSADEERQILVMLKMPPPHYRPNSGYSGNYGDLASREARKRIARSIADRYGVELRDGWPMPLLGVDCFVMVVPLGKSIDKVIAAVSKEPSVAWSQRMTSYAIPSKARAGGDPLYPIQPTAGEWKLREIQRAATGRGVKIAIVDSQVDVDHPDLAGQFVVDRNFVDGPPSGGEAHGTHVAGIIGAKSGNGIGIAGVAPGAKLMALRACHEVNRGQQTLCQSLALAKALEFAIENNANIINLSLSGPPDLLLSKLLDVAIGRQITVVAAFDQDLPAGGFPASLRGVIPVADEALQTMPVGVYGAPGRDLPTTQPGGGWSLVNGTSYAVAQVSGLAALADEKGRRPFAANLVRASDGRVQACATVLGRASDCP
;
A
#
# COMPACT_ATOMS: atom_id res chain seq x y z
N MET A 1 54.65 -57.38 -38.35
CA MET A 1 54.77 -56.66 -37.10
C MET A 1 54.02 -55.36 -37.30
N ALA A 2 52.76 -55.36 -36.93
CA ALA A 2 51.87 -54.17 -37.05
C ALA A 2 51.27 -53.90 -35.70
N ASP A 3 51.58 -52.72 -35.20
CA ASP A 3 51.13 -52.21 -33.90
C ASP A 3 49.73 -51.62 -34.01
N LEU A 4 48.81 -52.11 -33.19
CA LEU A 4 47.41 -51.74 -33.09
C LEU A 4 47.29 -50.73 -31.93
N ARG A 5 47.16 -49.44 -32.21
CA ARG A 5 46.88 -48.39 -31.20
C ARG A 5 45.39 -48.07 -31.26
N SER A 6 44.69 -48.44 -30.17
CA SER A 6 43.28 -48.16 -29.91
C SER A 6 43.03 -46.66 -29.73
N LEU A 7 42.14 -46.11 -30.55
CA LEU A 7 41.57 -44.79 -30.34
C LEU A 7 40.34 -44.93 -29.39
N LEU A 8 40.48 -44.43 -28.17
CA LEU A 8 39.40 -44.23 -27.23
C LEU A 8 38.72 -42.89 -27.52
N ALA A 9 37.56 -42.90 -28.15
CA ALA A 9 36.76 -41.68 -28.34
C ALA A 9 35.99 -41.40 -27.06
N LEU A 10 36.39 -40.29 -26.39
CA LEU A 10 35.70 -39.75 -25.22
C LEU A 10 34.48 -38.98 -25.69
N LEU A 11 33.26 -39.52 -25.48
CA LEU A 11 32.00 -38.84 -25.70
C LEU A 11 31.80 -37.83 -24.54
N LEU A 12 32.01 -36.53 -24.79
CA LEU A 12 31.60 -35.47 -23.90
C LEU A 12 30.09 -35.25 -24.03
N VAL A 13 29.33 -35.76 -23.07
CA VAL A 13 27.92 -35.41 -22.93
C VAL A 13 27.82 -33.98 -22.36
N VAL A 14 27.54 -33.04 -23.23
CA VAL A 14 27.19 -31.64 -22.81
C VAL A 14 25.77 -31.68 -22.24
N VAL A 15 25.66 -31.69 -20.92
CA VAL A 15 24.39 -31.45 -20.22
C VAL A 15 24.08 -29.95 -20.31
N ALA A 16 23.17 -29.57 -21.19
CA ALA A 16 22.65 -28.21 -21.24
C ALA A 16 21.82 -27.92 -19.96
N PRO A 17 22.02 -26.78 -19.31
CA PRO A 17 21.17 -26.41 -18.19
C PRO A 17 19.74 -26.17 -18.67
N ALA A 18 18.76 -26.80 -18.01
CA ALA A 18 17.34 -26.59 -18.27
C ALA A 18 16.99 -25.12 -18.04
N PRO A 19 16.09 -24.52 -18.84
CA PRO A 19 15.69 -23.13 -18.68
C PRO A 19 14.91 -22.93 -17.37
N ALA A 20 15.34 -21.95 -16.57
CA ALA A 20 14.79 -21.58 -15.26
C ALA A 20 13.46 -20.80 -15.38
N TRP A 21 12.47 -21.36 -16.07
CA TRP A 21 11.11 -20.83 -16.08
C TRP A 21 10.06 -21.84 -15.59
N ALA A 22 10.45 -22.74 -14.71
CA ALA A 22 9.48 -23.44 -13.90
C ALA A 22 8.85 -22.41 -12.94
N ALA A 23 7.75 -21.79 -13.38
CA ALA A 23 6.90 -20.99 -12.51
C ALA A 23 6.58 -21.83 -11.28
N SER A 24 7.03 -21.39 -10.11
CA SER A 24 6.61 -21.94 -8.83
C SER A 24 5.10 -21.73 -8.73
N ILE A 25 4.34 -22.81 -8.88
CA ILE A 25 2.92 -22.82 -8.53
C ILE A 25 2.88 -22.47 -7.04
N PRO A 26 2.17 -21.41 -6.62
CA PRO A 26 2.09 -21.06 -5.22
C PRO A 26 1.50 -22.27 -4.48
N PHE A 27 2.22 -22.76 -3.47
CA PHE A 27 1.75 -23.83 -2.60
C PHE A 27 0.61 -23.29 -1.76
N VAL A 28 -0.64 -23.56 -2.17
CA VAL A 28 -1.82 -23.26 -1.37
C VAL A 28 -1.82 -24.24 -0.19
N SER A 29 -1.83 -23.71 1.03
CA SER A 29 -1.87 -24.56 2.23
C SER A 29 -3.15 -25.39 2.23
N PRO A 30 -3.14 -26.61 2.76
CA PRO A 30 -4.37 -27.44 2.84
C PRO A 30 -5.49 -26.77 3.64
N ALA A 31 -5.17 -25.85 4.55
CA ALA A 31 -6.15 -25.05 5.30
C ALA A 31 -6.81 -24.01 4.40
N ASP A 32 -6.02 -23.29 3.59
CA ASP A 32 -6.52 -22.27 2.66
C ASP A 32 -7.36 -22.88 1.54
N ALA A 33 -6.95 -24.04 1.02
CA ALA A 33 -7.70 -24.79 0.03
C ALA A 33 -9.06 -25.29 0.56
N LYS A 34 -9.11 -25.70 1.84
CA LYS A 34 -10.36 -26.11 2.48
C LYS A 34 -11.29 -24.93 2.71
N THR A 35 -10.78 -23.76 3.13
CA THR A 35 -11.56 -22.55 3.31
C THR A 35 -12.17 -22.06 2.00
N SER A 36 -11.41 -22.05 0.91
CA SER A 36 -11.91 -21.65 -0.41
C SER A 36 -12.99 -22.62 -0.95
N ALA A 37 -12.80 -23.94 -0.78
CA ALA A 37 -13.79 -24.94 -1.19
C ALA A 37 -15.10 -24.85 -0.36
N ASP A 38 -14.99 -24.48 0.92
CA ASP A 38 -16.15 -24.27 1.79
C ASP A 38 -16.92 -23.00 1.37
N GLU A 39 -16.22 -21.94 0.96
CA GLU A 39 -16.86 -20.68 0.52
C GLU A 39 -17.72 -20.88 -0.73
N GLU A 40 -17.27 -21.67 -1.70
CA GLU A 40 -18.04 -21.99 -2.91
C GLU A 40 -19.29 -22.84 -2.63
N ARG A 41 -19.33 -23.48 -1.45
CA ARG A 41 -20.42 -24.40 -1.07
C ARG A 41 -21.38 -23.81 -0.05
N GLN A 42 -21.30 -22.53 0.21
CA GLN A 42 -22.19 -21.81 1.12
C GLN A 42 -23.55 -21.54 0.50
N ILE A 43 -24.57 -21.69 1.32
CA ILE A 43 -25.94 -21.28 1.02
C ILE A 43 -26.44 -20.31 2.08
N LEU A 44 -27.33 -19.42 1.68
CA LEU A 44 -28.06 -18.52 2.57
C LEU A 44 -29.47 -19.10 2.80
N VAL A 45 -29.86 -19.20 4.06
CA VAL A 45 -31.19 -19.68 4.47
C VAL A 45 -31.89 -18.57 5.27
N MET A 46 -32.99 -18.03 4.73
CA MET A 46 -33.73 -16.95 5.33
C MET A 46 -34.88 -17.53 6.15
N LEU A 47 -34.79 -17.46 7.48
CA LEU A 47 -35.86 -17.85 8.37
C LEU A 47 -36.83 -16.67 8.59
N LYS A 48 -38.14 -16.96 8.51
CA LYS A 48 -39.20 -15.97 8.75
C LYS A 48 -39.13 -15.44 10.18
N MET A 49 -39.17 -14.14 10.34
CA MET A 49 -39.39 -13.51 11.65
C MET A 49 -40.89 -13.42 11.90
N PRO A 50 -41.36 -13.75 13.12
CA PRO A 50 -42.73 -13.47 13.46
C PRO A 50 -42.98 -11.96 13.41
N PRO A 51 -44.20 -11.52 13.06
CA PRO A 51 -44.52 -10.10 13.10
C PRO A 51 -44.30 -9.56 14.51
N PRO A 52 -43.84 -8.29 14.63
CA PRO A 52 -43.60 -7.68 15.92
C PRO A 52 -44.89 -7.67 16.72
N HIS A 53 -44.90 -8.34 17.88
CA HIS A 53 -46.07 -8.29 18.78
C HIS A 53 -46.09 -6.92 19.47
N TYR A 54 -47.03 -6.06 19.09
CA TYR A 54 -47.31 -4.82 19.81
C TYR A 54 -47.85 -5.15 21.20
N ARG A 55 -47.05 -4.86 22.24
CA ARG A 55 -47.51 -4.88 23.63
C ARG A 55 -47.73 -3.44 24.09
N PRO A 56 -48.99 -3.02 24.39
CA PRO A 56 -49.31 -1.63 24.71
C PRO A 56 -48.58 -1.04 25.92
N ASN A 57 -47.96 -1.87 26.77
CA ASN A 57 -47.32 -1.46 28.05
C ASN A 57 -45.84 -1.83 28.18
N SER A 58 -45.18 -2.16 27.11
CA SER A 58 -43.71 -2.32 27.18
C SER A 58 -43.06 -0.96 27.02
N GLY A 59 -42.66 -0.36 28.15
CA GLY A 59 -41.75 0.78 28.14
C GLY A 59 -40.50 0.46 27.33
N TYR A 60 -39.84 1.47 26.84
CA TYR A 60 -38.70 1.55 25.92
C TYR A 60 -37.47 0.71 26.35
N SER A 61 -37.64 -0.59 26.57
CA SER A 61 -36.57 -1.58 26.82
C SER A 61 -36.44 -2.50 25.60
N GLY A 62 -35.93 -1.91 24.51
CA GLY A 62 -35.92 -2.49 23.16
C GLY A 62 -34.88 -3.56 22.88
N ASN A 63 -34.41 -4.39 23.85
CA ASN A 63 -33.35 -5.38 23.52
C ASN A 63 -33.56 -6.80 24.09
N TYR A 64 -34.35 -7.02 25.14
CA TYR A 64 -34.42 -8.36 25.75
C TYR A 64 -35.39 -9.32 25.03
N GLY A 65 -36.50 -8.84 24.42
CA GLY A 65 -37.43 -9.67 23.66
C GLY A 65 -36.85 -10.20 22.35
N ASP A 66 -35.87 -9.49 21.78
CA ASP A 66 -35.27 -9.82 20.48
C ASP A 66 -34.20 -10.92 20.62
N LEU A 67 -33.45 -10.94 21.73
CA LEU A 67 -32.40 -11.96 21.99
C LEU A 67 -33.04 -13.36 22.17
N ALA A 68 -34.10 -13.51 22.94
CA ALA A 68 -34.78 -14.80 23.15
C ALA A 68 -35.38 -15.32 21.84
N SER A 69 -35.96 -14.44 21.03
CA SER A 69 -36.52 -14.76 19.72
C SER A 69 -35.41 -15.17 18.74
N ARG A 70 -34.27 -14.50 18.77
CA ARG A 70 -33.11 -14.83 17.94
C ARG A 70 -32.51 -16.19 18.30
N GLU A 71 -32.38 -16.50 19.58
CA GLU A 71 -31.91 -17.84 20.03
C GLU A 71 -32.91 -18.95 19.63
N ALA A 72 -34.18 -18.68 19.66
CA ALA A 72 -35.22 -19.63 19.15
C ALA A 72 -35.03 -19.89 17.65
N ARG A 73 -34.83 -18.85 16.83
CA ARG A 73 -34.59 -19.01 15.39
C ARG A 73 -33.28 -19.71 15.11
N LYS A 74 -32.23 -19.44 15.91
CA LYS A 74 -30.93 -20.14 15.80
C LYS A 74 -31.06 -21.64 16.10
N ARG A 75 -31.93 -22.03 17.05
CA ARG A 75 -32.27 -23.46 17.28
C ARG A 75 -33.00 -24.07 16.08
N ILE A 76 -33.92 -23.34 15.44
CA ILE A 76 -34.58 -23.80 14.21
C ILE A 76 -33.55 -23.98 13.09
N ALA A 77 -32.60 -23.01 12.91
CA ALA A 77 -31.56 -23.11 11.93
C ALA A 77 -30.66 -24.33 12.14
N ARG A 78 -30.30 -24.63 13.41
CA ARG A 78 -29.54 -25.85 13.74
C ARG A 78 -30.32 -27.11 13.40
N SER A 79 -31.60 -27.17 13.78
CA SER A 79 -32.46 -28.33 13.46
C SER A 79 -32.59 -28.56 11.95
N ILE A 80 -32.65 -27.51 11.13
CA ILE A 80 -32.63 -27.59 9.68
C ILE A 80 -31.26 -28.08 9.21
N ALA A 81 -30.15 -27.52 9.74
CA ALA A 81 -28.80 -27.93 9.40
C ALA A 81 -28.58 -29.42 9.66
N ASP A 82 -29.01 -29.91 10.82
CA ASP A 82 -28.91 -31.32 11.20
C ASP A 82 -29.73 -32.22 10.26
N ARG A 83 -30.97 -31.81 9.97
CA ARG A 83 -31.89 -32.57 9.11
C ARG A 83 -31.40 -32.76 7.70
N TYR A 84 -30.80 -31.72 7.12
CA TYR A 84 -30.30 -31.76 5.76
C TYR A 84 -28.80 -32.10 5.69
N GLY A 85 -28.15 -32.29 6.86
CA GLY A 85 -26.74 -32.61 6.98
C GLY A 85 -25.87 -31.56 6.32
N VAL A 86 -26.12 -30.30 6.65
CA VAL A 86 -25.32 -29.12 6.30
C VAL A 86 -24.78 -28.49 7.60
N GLU A 87 -23.72 -27.72 7.51
CA GLU A 87 -23.07 -27.11 8.68
C GLU A 87 -23.54 -25.65 8.84
N LEU A 88 -24.09 -25.32 10.00
CA LEU A 88 -24.42 -23.92 10.34
C LEU A 88 -23.15 -23.16 10.71
N ARG A 89 -22.81 -22.09 9.98
CA ARG A 89 -21.61 -21.27 10.20
C ARG A 89 -21.92 -19.97 10.92
N ASP A 90 -22.86 -19.20 10.43
CA ASP A 90 -23.14 -17.85 10.93
C ASP A 90 -24.63 -17.49 10.74
N GLY A 91 -25.06 -16.37 11.32
CA GLY A 91 -26.39 -15.85 11.15
C GLY A 91 -26.51 -14.38 11.49
N TRP A 92 -27.25 -13.65 10.65
CA TRP A 92 -27.44 -12.22 10.77
C TRP A 92 -28.93 -11.85 10.66
N PRO A 93 -29.48 -11.07 11.63
CA PRO A 93 -30.84 -10.60 11.55
C PRO A 93 -31.01 -9.51 10.48
N MET A 94 -32.05 -9.63 9.67
CA MET A 94 -32.44 -8.66 8.64
C MET A 94 -33.89 -8.17 8.87
N PRO A 95 -34.12 -7.36 9.90
CA PRO A 95 -35.50 -6.96 10.31
C PRO A 95 -36.23 -6.18 9.23
N LEU A 96 -35.55 -5.44 8.37
CA LEU A 96 -36.12 -4.73 7.23
C LEU A 96 -36.78 -5.68 6.21
N LEU A 97 -36.32 -6.93 6.13
CA LEU A 97 -36.88 -7.97 5.27
C LEU A 97 -37.79 -8.95 6.03
N GLY A 98 -37.91 -8.78 7.35
CA GLY A 98 -38.69 -9.69 8.21
C GLY A 98 -38.08 -11.11 8.28
N VAL A 99 -36.75 -11.24 8.16
CA VAL A 99 -36.05 -12.53 8.17
C VAL A 99 -34.78 -12.49 9.00
N ASP A 100 -34.36 -13.67 9.47
CA ASP A 100 -32.96 -13.91 9.89
C ASP A 100 -32.25 -14.72 8.81
N CYS A 101 -31.14 -14.21 8.33
CA CYS A 101 -30.27 -14.88 7.37
C CYS A 101 -29.28 -15.78 8.09
N PHE A 102 -29.20 -17.05 7.71
CA PHE A 102 -28.20 -18.02 8.22
C PHE A 102 -27.32 -18.51 7.08
N VAL A 103 -26.02 -18.60 7.33
CA VAL A 103 -25.02 -19.16 6.42
C VAL A 103 -24.84 -20.63 6.76
N MET A 104 -25.03 -21.52 5.79
CA MET A 104 -24.83 -22.96 5.95
C MET A 104 -23.89 -23.48 4.86
N VAL A 105 -23.02 -24.43 5.20
CA VAL A 105 -22.09 -25.08 4.26
C VAL A 105 -22.65 -26.45 3.87
N VAL A 106 -22.78 -26.69 2.57
CA VAL A 106 -23.19 -27.97 2.02
C VAL A 106 -21.95 -28.86 1.86
N PRO A 107 -21.86 -30.02 2.55
CA PRO A 107 -20.66 -30.85 2.48
C PRO A 107 -20.44 -31.42 1.09
N LEU A 108 -19.16 -31.81 0.83
CA LEU A 108 -18.78 -32.49 -0.40
C LEU A 108 -19.63 -33.75 -0.60
N GLY A 109 -20.01 -34.03 -1.83
CA GLY A 109 -20.87 -35.15 -2.17
C GLY A 109 -22.37 -34.87 -2.20
N LYS A 110 -22.83 -33.73 -1.63
CA LYS A 110 -24.24 -33.29 -1.76
C LYS A 110 -24.39 -32.23 -2.86
N SER A 111 -25.47 -32.31 -3.62
CA SER A 111 -25.83 -31.27 -4.60
C SER A 111 -26.38 -30.03 -3.89
N ILE A 112 -25.76 -28.89 -4.08
CA ILE A 112 -26.15 -27.61 -3.48
C ILE A 112 -27.59 -27.27 -3.89
N ASP A 113 -27.95 -27.39 -5.16
CA ASP A 113 -29.26 -27.04 -5.69
C ASP A 113 -30.39 -27.93 -5.12
N LYS A 114 -30.08 -29.24 -4.93
CA LYS A 114 -31.04 -30.15 -4.27
C LYS A 114 -31.26 -29.78 -2.79
N VAL A 115 -30.21 -29.40 -2.09
CA VAL A 115 -30.31 -28.93 -0.69
C VAL A 115 -31.10 -27.63 -0.61
N ILE A 116 -30.84 -26.65 -1.46
CA ILE A 116 -31.57 -25.39 -1.54
C ILE A 116 -33.09 -25.69 -1.79
N ALA A 117 -33.38 -26.51 -2.79
CA ALA A 117 -34.78 -26.87 -3.13
C ALA A 117 -35.52 -27.59 -1.99
N ALA A 118 -34.79 -28.39 -1.20
CA ALA A 118 -35.37 -29.11 -0.07
C ALA A 118 -35.54 -28.18 1.15
N VAL A 119 -34.56 -27.38 1.50
CA VAL A 119 -34.59 -26.42 2.62
C VAL A 119 -35.64 -25.33 2.38
N SER A 120 -35.83 -24.87 1.14
CA SER A 120 -36.84 -23.87 0.78
C SER A 120 -38.28 -24.34 1.00
N LYS A 121 -38.51 -25.66 1.17
CA LYS A 121 -39.86 -26.24 1.47
C LYS A 121 -40.18 -26.22 2.97
N GLU A 122 -39.22 -25.91 3.84
CA GLU A 122 -39.46 -25.84 5.28
C GLU A 122 -40.41 -24.68 5.61
N PRO A 123 -41.46 -24.90 6.44
CA PRO A 123 -42.46 -23.86 6.74
C PRO A 123 -41.86 -22.59 7.37
N SER A 124 -40.78 -22.73 8.13
CA SER A 124 -40.06 -21.63 8.78
C SER A 124 -39.12 -20.86 7.83
N VAL A 125 -38.84 -21.40 6.65
CA VAL A 125 -37.98 -20.77 5.65
C VAL A 125 -38.79 -19.88 4.73
N ALA A 126 -38.33 -18.66 4.52
CA ALA A 126 -38.91 -17.74 3.54
C ALA A 126 -38.37 -18.08 2.13
N TRP A 127 -37.06 -18.23 2.00
CA TRP A 127 -36.34 -18.74 0.83
C TRP A 127 -34.95 -19.20 1.21
N SER A 128 -34.29 -19.92 0.34
CA SER A 128 -32.84 -20.17 0.40
C SER A 128 -32.22 -20.03 -0.98
N GLN A 129 -30.93 -19.68 -0.99
CA GLN A 129 -30.15 -19.40 -2.20
C GLN A 129 -28.66 -19.74 -2.02
N ARG A 130 -27.92 -19.79 -3.11
CA ARG A 130 -26.45 -19.86 -3.03
C ARG A 130 -25.89 -18.57 -2.45
N MET A 131 -24.80 -18.66 -1.72
CA MET A 131 -23.93 -17.51 -1.47
C MET A 131 -23.36 -17.05 -2.81
N THR A 132 -23.47 -15.77 -3.13
CA THR A 132 -22.94 -15.21 -4.37
C THR A 132 -21.84 -14.24 -4.04
N SER A 133 -20.68 -14.44 -4.64
CA SER A 133 -19.56 -13.49 -4.59
C SER A 133 -19.68 -12.50 -5.74
N TYR A 134 -19.55 -11.22 -5.44
CA TYR A 134 -19.57 -10.16 -6.44
C TYR A 134 -18.13 -9.67 -6.60
N ALA A 135 -17.59 -9.76 -7.82
CA ALA A 135 -16.34 -9.13 -8.15
C ALA A 135 -16.57 -7.67 -8.53
N ILE A 136 -15.75 -6.78 -8.00
CA ILE A 136 -15.66 -5.42 -8.55
C ILE A 136 -15.05 -5.57 -9.94
N PRO A 137 -15.72 -5.13 -11.03
CA PRO A 137 -15.18 -5.25 -12.37
C PRO A 137 -13.92 -4.40 -12.50
N SER A 138 -12.76 -4.96 -12.21
CA SER A 138 -11.50 -4.38 -12.58
C SER A 138 -11.24 -4.76 -14.05
N LYS A 139 -11.60 -3.90 -14.97
CA LYS A 139 -10.96 -3.93 -16.29
C LYS A 139 -9.52 -3.49 -16.09
N ALA A 140 -8.66 -4.41 -15.65
CA ALA A 140 -7.24 -4.26 -15.80
C ALA A 140 -7.00 -4.09 -17.30
N ARG A 141 -6.73 -2.86 -17.74
CA ARG A 141 -6.14 -2.64 -19.06
C ARG A 141 -4.82 -3.38 -19.01
N ALA A 142 -4.67 -4.40 -19.83
CA ALA A 142 -3.42 -5.11 -20.00
C ALA A 142 -2.30 -4.06 -20.15
N GLY A 143 -1.37 -4.00 -19.19
CA GLY A 143 -0.19 -3.15 -19.23
C GLY A 143 -0.22 -1.84 -18.43
N GLY A 144 -1.14 -1.62 -17.47
CA GLY A 144 -1.13 -0.40 -16.65
C GLY A 144 -1.47 -0.64 -15.20
N ASP A 145 -0.95 0.21 -14.29
CA ASP A 145 -1.23 0.16 -12.87
C ASP A 145 -2.68 0.61 -12.63
N PRO A 146 -3.54 -0.20 -11.98
CA PRO A 146 -4.99 0.05 -11.90
C PRO A 146 -5.36 1.35 -11.19
N LEU A 147 -4.57 1.76 -10.18
CA LEU A 147 -4.81 2.97 -9.41
C LEU A 147 -4.13 4.22 -9.99
N TYR A 148 -3.30 4.07 -11.04
CA TYR A 148 -2.65 5.22 -11.67
C TYR A 148 -3.63 6.33 -12.13
N PRO A 149 -4.78 6.02 -12.73
CA PRO A 149 -5.71 7.06 -13.22
C PRO A 149 -6.30 7.95 -12.12
N ILE A 150 -6.29 7.50 -10.86
CA ILE A 150 -6.77 8.28 -9.72
C ILE A 150 -5.65 8.94 -8.91
N GLN A 151 -4.38 8.76 -9.32
CA GLN A 151 -3.27 9.50 -8.71
C GLN A 151 -3.31 10.95 -9.21
N PRO A 152 -3.27 11.98 -8.33
CA PRO A 152 -3.23 13.38 -8.75
C PRO A 152 -2.11 13.67 -9.75
N THR A 153 -0.93 13.08 -9.55
CA THR A 153 0.22 13.22 -10.46
C THR A 153 -0.02 12.67 -11.88
N ALA A 154 -1.00 11.80 -12.06
CA ALA A 154 -1.37 11.31 -13.38
C ALA A 154 -1.99 12.41 -14.25
N GLY A 155 -2.85 13.23 -13.64
CA GLY A 155 -3.50 14.37 -14.32
C GLY A 155 -2.64 15.64 -14.30
N GLU A 156 -2.23 16.06 -13.10
CA GLU A 156 -1.55 17.36 -12.91
C GLU A 156 -0.12 17.39 -13.44
N TRP A 157 0.65 16.33 -13.21
CA TRP A 157 2.04 16.26 -13.65
C TRP A 157 2.20 15.54 -14.99
N LYS A 158 1.16 14.84 -15.45
CA LYS A 158 1.24 13.93 -16.61
C LYS A 158 2.44 12.98 -16.46
N LEU A 159 2.52 12.37 -15.27
CA LEU A 159 3.72 11.66 -14.78
C LEU A 159 4.26 10.62 -15.78
N ARG A 160 3.40 9.88 -16.49
CA ARG A 160 3.85 8.88 -17.48
C ARG A 160 4.61 9.50 -18.66
N GLU A 161 4.25 10.70 -19.07
CA GLU A 161 4.96 11.42 -20.10
C GLU A 161 6.37 11.81 -19.63
N ILE A 162 6.50 12.29 -18.40
CA ILE A 162 7.79 12.58 -17.79
C ILE A 162 8.61 11.29 -17.63
N GLN A 163 7.98 10.19 -17.20
CA GLN A 163 8.63 8.89 -17.01
C GLN A 163 9.14 8.25 -18.31
N ARG A 164 8.67 8.65 -19.48
CA ARG A 164 9.28 8.27 -20.75
C ARG A 164 10.70 8.85 -20.92
N ALA A 165 10.97 9.99 -20.30
CA ALA A 165 12.28 10.66 -20.37
C ALA A 165 13.20 10.30 -19.20
N ALA A 166 12.66 10.08 -18.00
CA ALA A 166 13.41 9.75 -16.80
C ALA A 166 12.57 8.93 -15.82
N THR A 167 13.18 7.95 -15.16
CA THR A 167 12.53 7.08 -14.18
C THR A 167 13.22 7.10 -12.81
N GLY A 168 14.27 7.92 -12.64
CA GLY A 168 15.13 7.97 -11.46
C GLY A 168 16.26 6.94 -11.49
N ARG A 169 16.57 6.37 -12.67
CA ARG A 169 17.60 5.35 -12.83
C ARG A 169 18.97 5.87 -12.37
N GLY A 170 19.67 5.04 -11.59
CA GLY A 170 20.99 5.38 -11.06
C GLY A 170 20.97 6.29 -9.84
N VAL A 171 19.79 6.70 -9.36
CA VAL A 171 19.62 7.56 -8.20
C VAL A 171 19.24 6.74 -6.97
N LYS A 172 19.88 7.01 -5.83
CA LYS A 172 19.55 6.42 -4.53
C LYS A 172 18.75 7.41 -3.68
N ILE A 173 17.60 6.99 -3.17
CA ILE A 173 16.76 7.79 -2.28
C ILE A 173 16.73 7.13 -0.91
N ALA A 174 17.20 7.84 0.11
CA ALA A 174 17.08 7.43 1.49
C ALA A 174 15.73 7.90 2.05
N ILE A 175 14.90 6.96 2.46
CA ILE A 175 13.62 7.18 3.14
C ILE A 175 13.88 7.02 4.63
N VAL A 176 14.01 8.14 5.34
CA VAL A 176 14.23 8.16 6.80
C VAL A 176 12.87 8.31 7.47
N ASP A 177 12.29 7.17 7.88
CA ASP A 177 10.87 7.09 8.26
C ASP A 177 10.61 5.93 9.25
N SER A 178 9.38 5.49 9.40
CA SER A 178 9.01 4.25 10.06
C SER A 178 9.32 3.03 9.18
N GLN A 179 9.08 1.80 9.70
CA GLN A 179 9.42 0.56 8.98
C GLN A 179 8.64 0.42 7.68
N VAL A 180 9.36 0.29 6.59
CA VAL A 180 8.75 0.01 5.27
C VAL A 180 8.47 -1.48 5.12
N ASP A 181 7.33 -1.85 4.57
CA ASP A 181 7.05 -3.19 4.05
C ASP A 181 7.78 -3.37 2.70
N VAL A 182 9.04 -3.76 2.77
CA VAL A 182 9.92 -3.89 1.58
C VAL A 182 9.50 -5.04 0.66
N ASP A 183 8.72 -5.98 1.18
CA ASP A 183 8.19 -7.15 0.46
C ASP A 183 6.83 -6.89 -0.20
N HIS A 184 6.25 -5.70 0.02
CA HIS A 184 4.99 -5.31 -0.63
C HIS A 184 5.06 -5.55 -2.15
N PRO A 185 4.05 -6.17 -2.80
CA PRO A 185 4.12 -6.58 -4.23
C PRO A 185 4.52 -5.44 -5.19
N ASP A 186 4.10 -4.21 -4.89
CA ASP A 186 4.39 -3.02 -5.69
C ASP A 186 5.78 -2.42 -5.39
N LEU A 187 6.44 -2.86 -4.31
CA LEU A 187 7.73 -2.36 -3.83
C LEU A 187 8.86 -3.39 -3.91
N ALA A 188 8.54 -4.68 -3.96
CA ALA A 188 9.51 -5.77 -3.93
C ALA A 188 10.61 -5.61 -4.99
N GLY A 189 11.89 -5.60 -4.57
CA GLY A 189 13.05 -5.40 -5.45
C GLY A 189 13.43 -3.94 -5.75
N GLN A 190 12.71 -2.95 -5.19
CA GLN A 190 13.08 -1.54 -5.29
C GLN A 190 14.18 -1.16 -4.30
N PHE A 191 14.30 -1.88 -3.17
CA PHE A 191 15.23 -1.55 -2.10
C PHE A 191 16.62 -2.15 -2.32
N VAL A 192 17.64 -1.35 -2.02
CA VAL A 192 19.05 -1.78 -1.93
C VAL A 192 19.53 -1.84 -0.49
N VAL A 193 18.79 -1.25 0.43
CA VAL A 193 19.02 -1.24 1.87
C VAL A 193 17.69 -1.27 2.60
N ASP A 194 17.59 -2.12 3.63
CA ASP A 194 16.60 -2.06 4.69
C ASP A 194 17.33 -2.10 6.03
N ARG A 195 17.26 -1.02 6.81
CA ARG A 195 18.01 -0.89 8.06
C ARG A 195 17.21 -0.23 9.18
N ASN A 196 17.28 -0.87 10.35
CA ASN A 196 16.61 -0.37 11.56
C ASN A 196 17.62 0.35 12.47
N PHE A 197 17.29 1.58 12.87
CA PHE A 197 18.02 2.41 13.83
C PHE A 197 17.23 2.67 15.12
N VAL A 198 15.99 2.18 15.20
CA VAL A 198 15.14 2.23 16.41
C VAL A 198 15.46 1.01 17.26
N ASP A 199 15.49 1.20 18.59
CA ASP A 199 15.71 0.09 19.51
C ASP A 199 14.58 -0.95 19.43
N GLY A 200 14.96 -2.22 19.46
CA GLY A 200 14.07 -3.36 19.33
C GLY A 200 13.79 -3.79 17.87
N PRO A 201 13.37 -5.04 17.67
CA PRO A 201 13.04 -5.54 16.35
C PRO A 201 11.78 -4.87 15.82
N PRO A 202 11.67 -4.61 14.50
CA PRO A 202 10.43 -4.17 13.89
C PRO A 202 9.37 -5.28 13.98
N SER A 203 8.12 -4.89 14.21
CA SER A 203 6.97 -5.81 14.27
C SER A 203 6.35 -6.13 12.90
N GLY A 204 7.04 -5.80 11.81
CA GLY A 204 6.55 -5.84 10.42
C GLY A 204 6.56 -4.46 9.79
N GLY A 205 5.99 -4.31 8.59
CA GLY A 205 5.84 -3.01 7.94
C GLY A 205 4.93 -2.07 8.74
N GLU A 206 5.32 -0.81 8.83
CA GLU A 206 4.55 0.28 9.42
C GLU A 206 3.92 1.12 8.31
N ALA A 207 2.76 1.73 8.56
CA ALA A 207 1.95 2.35 7.52
C ALA A 207 2.64 3.54 6.87
N HIS A 208 3.12 4.52 7.68
CA HIS A 208 3.63 5.79 7.17
C HIS A 208 4.85 5.61 6.24
N GLY A 209 5.88 4.88 6.66
CA GLY A 209 7.06 4.62 5.83
C GLY A 209 6.73 3.82 4.56
N THR A 210 5.79 2.86 4.65
CA THR A 210 5.33 2.10 3.47
C THR A 210 4.58 2.99 2.49
N HIS A 211 3.72 3.89 2.98
CA HIS A 211 3.01 4.87 2.15
C HIS A 211 4.00 5.78 1.40
N VAL A 212 4.96 6.35 2.11
CA VAL A 212 6.00 7.23 1.55
C VAL A 212 6.81 6.50 0.47
N ALA A 213 7.21 5.26 0.75
CA ALA A 213 7.98 4.44 -0.18
C ALA A 213 7.21 4.16 -1.48
N GLY A 214 5.91 3.87 -1.39
CA GLY A 214 5.04 3.65 -2.55
C GLY A 214 4.95 4.87 -3.45
N ILE A 215 4.71 6.04 -2.87
CA ILE A 215 4.64 7.30 -3.63
C ILE A 215 5.96 7.60 -4.34
N ILE A 216 7.10 7.37 -3.67
CA ILE A 216 8.41 7.62 -4.27
C ILE A 216 8.70 6.63 -5.39
N GLY A 217 8.57 5.34 -5.14
CA GLY A 217 9.20 4.35 -5.99
C GLY A 217 8.46 3.03 -6.21
N ALA A 218 7.12 2.99 -6.07
CA ALA A 218 6.36 1.83 -6.51
C ALA A 218 6.65 1.53 -7.99
N LYS A 219 6.65 0.24 -8.35
CA LYS A 219 6.89 -0.20 -9.72
C LYS A 219 5.83 0.38 -10.65
N SER A 220 6.23 0.85 -11.82
CA SER A 220 5.31 1.36 -12.83
C SER A 220 5.10 0.34 -13.93
N GLY A 221 3.85 0.13 -14.34
CA GLY A 221 3.50 -0.75 -15.45
C GLY A 221 3.54 -2.24 -15.12
N ASN A 222 3.49 -2.62 -13.84
CA ASN A 222 3.51 -4.01 -13.39
C ASN A 222 2.10 -4.65 -13.33
N GLY A 223 1.05 -3.89 -13.64
CA GLY A 223 -0.34 -4.35 -13.69
C GLY A 223 -1.06 -4.38 -12.34
N ILE A 224 -0.41 -3.90 -11.26
CA ILE A 224 -1.00 -3.81 -9.93
C ILE A 224 -0.82 -2.40 -9.36
N GLY A 225 -1.65 -2.01 -8.40
CA GLY A 225 -1.51 -0.84 -7.57
C GLY A 225 -1.29 0.48 -8.30
N ILE A 226 -0.20 1.15 -7.97
CA ILE A 226 0.14 2.53 -8.33
C ILE A 226 1.42 2.62 -9.17
N ALA A 227 1.66 3.81 -9.73
CA ALA A 227 2.98 4.17 -10.26
C ALA A 227 3.69 5.12 -9.30
N GLY A 228 4.83 4.74 -8.75
CA GLY A 228 5.69 5.65 -8.01
C GLY A 228 6.23 6.76 -8.91
N VAL A 229 6.61 7.90 -8.34
CA VAL A 229 7.15 9.03 -9.12
C VAL A 229 8.46 8.64 -9.81
N ALA A 230 9.34 7.93 -9.11
CA ALA A 230 10.66 7.50 -9.60
C ALA A 230 10.81 5.97 -9.55
N PRO A 231 10.09 5.21 -10.40
CA PRO A 231 10.05 3.74 -10.32
C PRO A 231 11.38 3.07 -10.68
N GLY A 232 12.34 3.79 -11.26
CA GLY A 232 13.69 3.30 -11.57
C GLY A 232 14.74 3.64 -10.52
N ALA A 233 14.39 4.42 -9.50
CA ALA A 233 15.30 4.76 -8.41
C ALA A 233 15.59 3.54 -7.52
N LYS A 234 16.69 3.60 -6.77
CA LYS A 234 17.03 2.62 -5.75
C LYS A 234 16.73 3.20 -4.37
N LEU A 235 15.87 2.50 -3.64
CA LEU A 235 15.40 2.96 -2.34
C LEU A 235 16.26 2.39 -1.21
N MET A 236 16.46 3.19 -0.17
CA MET A 236 17.07 2.81 1.09
C MET A 236 16.01 3.03 2.18
N ALA A 237 15.45 1.97 2.71
CA ALA A 237 14.54 2.01 3.85
C ALA A 237 15.37 2.16 5.14
N LEU A 238 15.30 3.31 5.78
CA LEU A 238 16.07 3.63 6.98
C LEU A 238 15.09 3.93 8.13
N ARG A 239 14.76 2.88 8.88
CA ARG A 239 13.84 3.00 10.01
C ARG A 239 14.47 3.81 11.14
N ALA A 240 14.03 5.05 11.29
CA ALA A 240 14.43 5.98 12.36
C ALA A 240 13.26 6.43 13.23
N CYS A 241 12.05 6.05 12.84
CA CYS A 241 10.80 6.35 13.51
C CYS A 241 10.04 5.05 13.81
N HIS A 242 9.03 5.13 14.66
CA HIS A 242 8.13 4.03 14.95
C HIS A 242 6.71 4.54 15.15
N GLU A 243 5.75 3.73 14.78
CA GLU A 243 4.34 4.04 14.96
C GLU A 243 3.88 3.68 16.38
N VAL A 244 3.10 4.58 16.98
CA VAL A 244 2.45 4.40 18.28
C VAL A 244 0.93 4.47 18.12
N ASN A 245 0.19 4.06 19.14
CA ASN A 245 -1.27 4.11 19.14
C ASN A 245 -1.91 3.46 17.90
N ARG A 246 -1.43 2.28 17.50
CA ARG A 246 -1.90 1.51 16.33
C ARG A 246 -1.82 2.31 15.02
N GLY A 247 -0.71 3.03 14.82
CA GLY A 247 -0.47 3.77 13.58
C GLY A 247 -1.09 5.17 13.53
N GLN A 248 -1.69 5.66 14.64
CA GLN A 248 -2.26 7.01 14.67
C GLN A 248 -1.19 8.11 14.74
N GLN A 249 0.01 7.78 15.20
CA GLN A 249 1.11 8.73 15.32
C GLN A 249 2.45 8.04 15.04
N THR A 250 3.31 8.72 14.28
CA THR A 250 4.70 8.30 14.02
C THR A 250 5.65 9.19 14.83
N LEU A 251 6.50 8.57 15.64
CA LEU A 251 7.48 9.26 16.48
C LEU A 251 8.89 8.93 16.05
N CYS A 252 9.74 9.96 15.96
CA CYS A 252 11.13 9.87 15.56
C CYS A 252 12.02 10.44 16.66
N GLN A 253 13.04 9.70 17.10
CA GLN A 253 13.98 10.18 18.10
C GLN A 253 15.25 10.71 17.46
N SER A 254 15.81 11.81 17.99
CA SER A 254 17.01 12.47 17.43
C SER A 254 18.19 11.53 17.20
N LEU A 255 18.45 10.59 18.13
CA LEU A 255 19.55 9.64 17.97
C LEU A 255 19.32 8.66 16.81
N ALA A 256 18.11 8.14 16.66
CA ALA A 256 17.76 7.23 15.56
C ALA A 256 17.82 7.97 14.21
N LEU A 257 17.30 9.20 14.15
CA LEU A 257 17.42 10.08 12.99
C LEU A 257 18.88 10.38 12.65
N ALA A 258 19.73 10.71 13.64
CA ALA A 258 21.14 10.98 13.43
C ALA A 258 21.87 9.78 12.82
N LYS A 259 21.67 8.58 13.38
CA LYS A 259 22.24 7.33 12.85
C LYS A 259 21.80 7.07 11.41
N ALA A 260 20.52 7.27 11.10
CA ALA A 260 19.96 7.08 9.76
C ALA A 260 20.52 8.10 8.75
N LEU A 261 20.63 9.37 9.15
CA LEU A 261 21.22 10.42 8.32
C LEU A 261 22.71 10.14 8.02
N GLU A 262 23.51 9.82 9.06
CA GLU A 262 24.93 9.47 8.90
C GLU A 262 25.07 8.28 7.93
N PHE A 263 24.28 7.23 8.13
CA PHE A 263 24.26 6.07 7.25
C PHE A 263 23.90 6.43 5.80
N ALA A 264 22.86 7.27 5.58
CA ALA A 264 22.48 7.71 4.25
C ALA A 264 23.62 8.47 3.54
N ILE A 265 24.30 9.36 4.27
CA ILE A 265 25.43 10.16 3.76
C ILE A 265 26.62 9.27 3.40
N GLU A 266 26.98 8.32 4.27
CA GLU A 266 28.10 7.40 4.06
C GLU A 266 27.85 6.41 2.92
N ASN A 267 26.59 6.02 2.69
CA ASN A 267 26.20 5.10 1.62
C ASN A 267 25.82 5.81 0.31
N ASN A 268 26.21 7.09 0.19
CA ASN A 268 26.05 7.89 -1.03
C ASN A 268 24.60 7.97 -1.51
N ALA A 269 23.68 8.28 -0.61
CA ALA A 269 22.34 8.70 -1.02
C ALA A 269 22.43 9.96 -1.88
N ASN A 270 21.68 10.04 -2.95
CA ASN A 270 21.57 11.25 -3.77
C ASN A 270 20.52 12.20 -3.18
N ILE A 271 19.47 11.60 -2.59
CA ILE A 271 18.33 12.29 -2.04
C ILE A 271 18.00 11.70 -0.66
N ILE A 272 17.69 12.56 0.29
CA ILE A 272 17.17 12.19 1.62
C ILE A 272 15.75 12.75 1.75
N ASN A 273 14.78 11.85 1.93
CA ASN A 273 13.39 12.17 2.21
C ASN A 273 13.17 12.20 3.72
N LEU A 274 12.71 13.34 4.24
CA LEU A 274 12.35 13.56 5.65
C LEU A 274 10.89 14.00 5.75
N SER A 275 9.99 13.02 5.74
CA SER A 275 8.54 13.25 5.87
C SER A 275 8.13 13.53 7.32
N LEU A 276 8.86 14.42 7.99
CA LEU A 276 8.73 14.75 9.40
C LEU A 276 8.99 16.25 9.68
N SER A 277 8.48 16.72 10.79
CA SER A 277 8.70 18.08 11.31
C SER A 277 8.82 18.05 12.83
N GLY A 278 9.56 19.01 13.38
CA GLY A 278 9.75 19.11 14.83
C GLY A 278 10.51 20.36 15.27
N PRO A 279 10.99 20.38 16.52
CA PRO A 279 11.81 21.46 17.05
C PRO A 279 13.24 21.43 16.45
N PRO A 280 13.96 22.56 16.48
CA PRO A 280 15.35 22.61 16.08
C PRO A 280 16.24 21.61 16.85
N ASP A 281 17.12 20.92 16.13
CA ASP A 281 18.07 19.94 16.68
C ASP A 281 19.46 20.20 16.13
N LEU A 282 20.41 20.49 17.02
CA LEU A 282 21.79 20.85 16.63
C LEU A 282 22.55 19.69 16.01
N LEU A 283 22.36 18.45 16.51
CA LEU A 283 23.05 17.28 15.97
C LEU A 283 22.58 16.99 14.53
N LEU A 284 21.26 17.00 14.35
CA LEU A 284 20.67 16.76 13.04
C LEU A 284 21.01 17.90 12.06
N SER A 285 21.03 19.17 12.53
CA SER A 285 21.45 20.31 11.70
C SER A 285 22.87 20.10 11.15
N LYS A 286 23.82 19.69 11.99
CA LYS A 286 25.20 19.44 11.56
C LYS A 286 25.31 18.31 10.54
N LEU A 287 24.55 17.23 10.70
CA LEU A 287 24.53 16.13 9.73
C LEU A 287 23.90 16.57 8.39
N LEU A 288 22.83 17.37 8.45
CA LEU A 288 22.20 17.93 7.25
C LEU A 288 23.10 18.91 6.53
N ASP A 289 23.86 19.74 7.25
CA ASP A 289 24.88 20.62 6.65
C ASP A 289 25.95 19.80 5.89
N VAL A 290 26.38 18.67 6.46
CA VAL A 290 27.30 17.74 5.76
C VAL A 290 26.66 17.14 4.51
N ALA A 291 25.38 16.72 4.60
CA ALA A 291 24.64 16.19 3.45
C ALA A 291 24.54 17.22 2.32
N ILE A 292 24.12 18.44 2.65
CA ILE A 292 24.00 19.56 1.71
C ILE A 292 25.37 19.92 1.12
N GLY A 293 26.41 19.99 1.95
CA GLY A 293 27.79 20.23 1.50
C GLY A 293 28.31 19.16 0.54
N ARG A 294 27.82 17.92 0.63
CA ARG A 294 28.10 16.82 -0.32
C ARG A 294 27.14 16.79 -1.52
N GLN A 295 26.33 17.84 -1.69
CA GLN A 295 25.34 17.97 -2.78
C GLN A 295 24.25 16.90 -2.75
N ILE A 296 23.97 16.34 -1.58
CA ILE A 296 22.80 15.48 -1.36
C ILE A 296 21.57 16.37 -1.27
N THR A 297 20.55 16.08 -2.06
CA THR A 297 19.27 16.80 -2.00
C THR A 297 18.50 16.36 -0.77
N VAL A 298 18.13 17.28 0.09
CA VAL A 298 17.30 17.03 1.29
C VAL A 298 15.92 17.65 1.08
N VAL A 299 14.87 16.86 1.16
CA VAL A 299 13.47 17.29 1.04
C VAL A 299 12.77 17.03 2.36
N ALA A 300 12.06 18.03 2.91
CA ALA A 300 11.44 17.92 4.21
C ALA A 300 10.03 18.55 4.28
N ALA A 301 9.24 18.05 5.22
CA ALA A 301 7.87 18.52 5.44
C ALA A 301 7.85 19.92 6.07
N PHE A 302 7.16 20.85 5.42
CA PHE A 302 6.82 22.15 5.98
C PHE A 302 5.55 22.00 6.83
N ASP A 303 5.65 22.41 8.08
CA ASP A 303 4.55 22.41 9.04
C ASP A 303 4.12 23.85 9.32
N GLN A 304 2.94 24.24 8.85
CA GLN A 304 2.42 25.60 9.02
C GLN A 304 2.19 26.00 10.49
N ASP A 305 2.04 25.03 11.38
CA ASP A 305 1.75 25.27 12.80
C ASP A 305 3.03 25.48 13.62
N LEU A 306 4.21 25.28 12.99
CA LEU A 306 5.50 25.50 13.61
C LEU A 306 6.22 26.75 13.08
N PRO A 307 7.04 27.41 13.91
CA PRO A 307 7.83 28.58 13.49
C PRO A 307 8.71 28.25 12.27
N ALA A 308 8.67 29.11 11.24
CA ALA A 308 9.39 28.94 9.99
C ALA A 308 9.17 27.59 9.27
N GLY A 309 8.05 26.92 9.55
CA GLY A 309 7.72 25.62 8.96
C GLY A 309 8.31 24.41 9.68
N GLY A 310 8.85 24.59 10.87
CA GLY A 310 9.48 23.53 11.67
C GLY A 310 10.84 23.08 11.13
N PHE A 311 11.59 22.35 11.95
CA PHE A 311 12.82 21.68 11.55
C PHE A 311 12.50 20.28 11.01
N PRO A 312 13.14 19.80 9.93
CA PRO A 312 14.30 20.40 9.23
C PRO A 312 13.95 21.33 8.06
N ALA A 313 12.66 21.57 7.75
CA ALA A 313 12.25 22.43 6.64
C ALA A 313 12.78 23.87 6.73
N SER A 314 12.97 24.39 7.94
CA SER A 314 13.53 25.72 8.20
C SER A 314 15.03 25.82 8.00
N LEU A 315 15.76 24.70 7.84
CA LEU A 315 17.21 24.72 7.66
C LEU A 315 17.57 25.18 6.24
N ARG A 316 18.51 26.10 6.14
CA ARG A 316 18.99 26.58 4.83
C ARG A 316 19.59 25.43 4.00
N GLY A 317 19.13 25.32 2.76
CA GLY A 317 19.58 24.27 1.82
C GLY A 317 18.71 23.02 1.81
N VAL A 318 17.81 22.86 2.79
CA VAL A 318 16.71 21.88 2.74
C VAL A 318 15.60 22.44 1.85
N ILE A 319 14.93 21.57 1.11
CA ILE A 319 13.78 21.94 0.26
C ILE A 319 12.51 21.72 1.07
N PRO A 320 11.84 22.81 1.51
CA PRO A 320 10.60 22.71 2.26
C PRO A 320 9.43 22.45 1.33
N VAL A 321 8.65 21.42 1.61
CA VAL A 321 7.48 21.03 0.81
C VAL A 321 6.23 21.01 1.68
N ALA A 322 5.15 21.57 1.16
CA ALA A 322 3.81 21.54 1.76
C ALA A 322 2.82 20.84 0.84
N ASP A 323 1.68 20.42 1.43
CA ASP A 323 0.51 20.04 0.64
C ASP A 323 0.05 21.27 -0.17
N GLU A 324 -0.12 21.10 -1.49
CA GLU A 324 -0.53 22.20 -2.38
C GLU A 324 -1.93 22.77 -2.09
N ALA A 325 -2.73 22.07 -1.29
CA ALA A 325 -4.01 22.57 -0.80
C ALA A 325 -3.86 23.61 0.34
N LEU A 326 -2.63 23.95 0.73
CA LEU A 326 -2.37 25.04 1.68
C LEU A 326 -2.89 26.37 1.09
N GLN A 327 -3.76 27.07 1.84
CA GLN A 327 -4.44 28.28 1.34
C GLN A 327 -3.49 29.39 0.87
N THR A 328 -2.35 29.53 1.54
CA THR A 328 -1.31 30.48 1.16
C THR A 328 0.05 29.81 1.25
N MET A 329 0.68 29.59 0.11
CA MET A 329 1.99 28.98 0.04
C MET A 329 3.09 30.01 0.38
N PRO A 330 3.86 29.83 1.47
CA PRO A 330 4.92 30.75 1.83
C PRO A 330 6.01 30.86 0.75
N VAL A 331 6.69 32.00 0.73
CA VAL A 331 7.83 32.19 -0.19
C VAL A 331 8.93 31.19 0.14
N GLY A 332 9.40 30.49 -0.89
CA GLY A 332 10.45 29.45 -0.74
C GLY A 332 9.93 28.08 -0.38
N VAL A 333 8.64 27.92 -0.08
CA VAL A 333 7.99 26.60 0.12
C VAL A 333 7.40 26.13 -1.20
N TYR A 334 7.48 24.83 -1.45
CA TYR A 334 7.03 24.19 -2.70
C TYR A 334 5.78 23.35 -2.43
N GLY A 335 4.70 23.63 -3.16
CA GLY A 335 3.46 22.87 -3.08
C GLY A 335 3.46 21.66 -4.01
N ALA A 336 3.07 20.50 -3.50
CA ALA A 336 2.88 19.30 -4.29
C ALA A 336 1.63 18.53 -3.82
N PRO A 337 1.06 17.63 -4.64
CA PRO A 337 -0.11 16.85 -4.26
C PRO A 337 0.12 16.10 -2.94
N GLY A 338 -0.75 16.35 -1.96
CA GLY A 338 -0.70 15.75 -0.62
C GLY A 338 -2.04 15.16 -0.19
N ARG A 339 -3.07 15.12 -1.06
CA ARG A 339 -4.42 14.65 -0.71
C ARG A 339 -4.93 13.59 -1.66
N ASP A 340 -5.76 12.70 -1.09
CA ASP A 340 -6.42 11.61 -1.80
C ASP A 340 -5.44 10.77 -2.64
N LEU A 341 -4.24 10.56 -2.09
CA LEU A 341 -3.17 9.84 -2.75
C LEU A 341 -3.34 8.34 -2.54
N PRO A 342 -3.60 7.54 -3.58
CA PRO A 342 -3.49 6.11 -3.47
C PRO A 342 -2.01 5.72 -3.29
N THR A 343 -1.74 4.86 -2.32
CA THR A 343 -0.38 4.37 -2.04
C THR A 343 -0.37 2.98 -1.44
N THR A 344 0.80 2.36 -1.36
CA THR A 344 1.03 1.03 -0.80
C THR A 344 0.73 1.00 0.70
N GLN A 345 0.06 -0.05 1.18
CA GLN A 345 -0.29 -0.30 2.59
C GLN A 345 0.43 -1.58 3.06
N PRO A 346 0.99 -1.65 4.27
CA PRO A 346 1.57 -2.90 4.77
C PRO A 346 0.63 -4.10 4.63
N GLY A 347 1.22 -5.25 4.30
CA GLY A 347 0.46 -6.49 4.05
C GLY A 347 -0.05 -6.63 2.62
N GLY A 348 0.49 -5.86 1.66
CA GLY A 348 0.25 -6.04 0.23
C GLY A 348 -0.99 -5.33 -0.32
N GLY A 349 -1.63 -4.45 0.47
CA GLY A 349 -2.78 -3.65 0.07
C GLY A 349 -2.44 -2.23 -0.38
N TRP A 350 -3.46 -1.44 -0.65
CA TRP A 350 -3.37 -0.01 -0.98
C TRP A 350 -4.40 0.77 -0.18
N SER A 351 -4.07 2.04 0.15
CA SER A 351 -4.96 2.96 0.85
C SER A 351 -4.89 4.36 0.25
N LEU A 352 -5.89 5.19 0.55
CA LEU A 352 -5.86 6.63 0.27
C LEU A 352 -5.30 7.35 1.49
N VAL A 353 -4.37 8.27 1.26
CA VAL A 353 -3.70 9.03 2.31
C VAL A 353 -3.72 10.52 2.07
N ASN A 354 -3.61 11.30 3.17
CA ASN A 354 -3.58 12.75 3.16
C ASN A 354 -2.47 13.25 4.08
N GLY A 355 -1.70 14.25 3.66
CA GLY A 355 -0.70 14.90 4.49
C GLY A 355 0.50 15.43 3.72
N THR A 356 1.15 16.42 4.33
CA THR A 356 2.39 17.03 3.82
C THR A 356 3.50 16.02 3.61
N SER A 357 3.60 14.97 4.43
CA SER A 357 4.56 13.86 4.28
C SER A 357 4.54 13.24 2.89
N TYR A 358 3.36 13.15 2.29
CA TYR A 358 3.16 12.55 0.98
C TYR A 358 3.50 13.52 -0.16
N ALA A 359 3.28 14.81 0.04
CA ALA A 359 3.79 15.84 -0.86
C ALA A 359 5.33 15.85 -0.90
N VAL A 360 5.99 15.66 0.25
CA VAL A 360 7.45 15.48 0.34
C VAL A 360 7.92 14.28 -0.47
N ALA A 361 7.22 13.15 -0.36
CA ALA A 361 7.51 11.95 -1.14
C ALA A 361 7.43 12.20 -2.66
N GLN A 362 6.40 12.94 -3.10
CA GLN A 362 6.25 13.32 -4.52
C GLN A 362 7.47 14.13 -5.01
N VAL A 363 7.90 15.15 -4.24
CA VAL A 363 9.04 16.00 -4.60
C VAL A 363 10.37 15.23 -4.52
N SER A 364 10.52 14.31 -3.58
CA SER A 364 11.69 13.43 -3.49
C SER A 364 11.82 12.52 -4.72
N GLY A 365 10.71 11.96 -5.19
CA GLY A 365 10.68 11.22 -6.44
C GLY A 365 11.00 12.12 -7.65
N LEU A 366 10.43 13.32 -7.70
CA LEU A 366 10.71 14.29 -8.77
C LEU A 366 12.19 14.69 -8.81
N ALA A 367 12.83 14.85 -7.65
CA ALA A 367 14.24 15.11 -7.54
C ALA A 367 15.08 14.00 -8.20
N ALA A 368 14.66 12.74 -8.07
CA ALA A 368 15.36 11.62 -8.71
C ALA A 368 15.21 11.65 -10.25
N LEU A 369 14.04 12.02 -10.76
CA LEU A 369 13.85 12.19 -12.20
C LEU A 369 14.74 13.31 -12.76
N ALA A 370 14.80 14.44 -12.07
CA ALA A 370 15.66 15.58 -12.44
C ALA A 370 17.14 15.21 -12.36
N ASP A 371 17.57 14.47 -11.33
CA ASP A 371 18.92 14.02 -11.14
C ASP A 371 19.39 13.06 -12.26
N GLU A 372 18.56 12.10 -12.68
CA GLU A 372 18.83 11.25 -13.85
C GLU A 372 19.06 12.09 -15.12
N LYS A 373 18.41 13.25 -15.24
CA LYS A 373 18.59 14.19 -16.36
C LYS A 373 19.80 15.13 -16.18
N GLY A 374 20.61 14.93 -15.16
CA GLY A 374 21.78 15.78 -14.86
C GLY A 374 21.41 17.18 -14.35
N ARG A 375 20.19 17.39 -13.87
CA ARG A 375 19.71 18.70 -13.37
C ARG A 375 20.09 18.87 -11.88
N ARG A 376 21.37 19.02 -11.63
CA ARG A 376 21.93 19.28 -10.30
C ARG A 376 22.51 20.70 -10.20
N PRO A 377 22.46 21.36 -9.02
CA PRO A 377 21.70 20.92 -7.84
C PRO A 377 20.19 21.03 -8.08
N PHE A 378 19.41 20.13 -7.50
CA PHE A 378 17.96 20.06 -7.73
C PHE A 378 17.26 21.36 -7.34
N ALA A 379 17.60 21.96 -6.19
CA ALA A 379 17.01 23.21 -5.72
C ALA A 379 17.09 24.37 -6.74
N ALA A 380 18.17 24.44 -7.54
CA ALA A 380 18.32 25.46 -8.59
C ALA A 380 17.51 25.17 -9.86
N ASN A 381 17.06 23.93 -10.02
CA ASN A 381 16.30 23.45 -11.16
C ASN A 381 14.81 23.22 -10.85
N LEU A 382 14.42 23.30 -9.60
CA LEU A 382 13.04 23.12 -9.16
C LEU A 382 12.21 24.32 -9.58
N VAL A 383 11.29 24.09 -10.53
CA VAL A 383 10.43 25.11 -11.11
C VAL A 383 9.12 25.16 -10.34
N ARG A 384 8.71 26.37 -9.98
CA ARG A 384 7.51 26.64 -9.22
C ARG A 384 6.63 27.64 -9.96
N ALA A 385 5.32 27.43 -9.95
CA ALA A 385 4.32 28.37 -10.45
C ALA A 385 4.15 29.58 -9.50
N SER A 386 3.42 30.60 -9.93
CA SER A 386 3.14 31.80 -9.12
C SER A 386 2.34 31.51 -7.84
N ASP A 387 1.52 30.45 -7.83
CA ASP A 387 0.75 29.96 -6.70
C ASP A 387 1.56 29.08 -5.73
N GLY A 388 2.83 28.80 -6.06
CA GLY A 388 3.73 27.99 -5.23
C GLY A 388 3.80 26.51 -5.62
N ARG A 389 2.95 26.04 -6.51
CA ARG A 389 2.93 24.62 -6.93
C ARG A 389 4.13 24.24 -7.79
N VAL A 390 4.62 23.04 -7.59
CA VAL A 390 5.72 22.48 -8.38
C VAL A 390 5.27 22.23 -9.82
N GLN A 391 6.06 22.68 -10.77
CA GLN A 391 5.91 22.37 -12.19
C GLN A 391 6.83 21.19 -12.55
N ALA A 392 6.30 19.98 -12.39
CA ALA A 392 7.08 18.76 -12.49
C ALA A 392 7.77 18.58 -13.84
N CYS A 393 7.06 18.77 -14.95
CA CYS A 393 7.60 18.64 -16.28
C CYS A 393 8.74 19.63 -16.54
N ALA A 394 8.53 20.92 -16.28
CA ALA A 394 9.56 21.95 -16.45
C ALA A 394 10.79 21.70 -15.56
N THR A 395 10.56 21.17 -14.34
CA THR A 395 11.61 20.78 -13.41
C THR A 395 12.51 19.67 -13.99
N VAL A 396 11.92 18.64 -14.59
CA VAL A 396 12.67 17.48 -15.11
C VAL A 396 13.25 17.75 -16.51
N LEU A 397 12.46 18.32 -17.42
CA LEU A 397 12.85 18.49 -18.84
C LEU A 397 13.54 19.82 -19.12
N GLY A 398 13.40 20.82 -18.26
CA GLY A 398 14.12 22.11 -18.34
C GLY A 398 13.43 23.19 -19.15
N ARG A 399 12.45 22.87 -19.96
CA ARG A 399 11.69 23.82 -20.76
C ARG A 399 10.20 23.52 -20.67
N ALA A 400 9.39 24.55 -20.46
CA ALA A 400 7.93 24.41 -20.47
C ALA A 400 7.39 23.97 -21.86
N SER A 401 8.13 24.29 -22.93
CA SER A 401 7.80 23.87 -24.31
C SER A 401 7.94 22.37 -24.55
N ASP A 402 8.72 21.66 -23.72
CA ASP A 402 8.96 20.22 -23.84
C ASP A 402 7.90 19.42 -23.06
N CYS A 403 6.97 20.13 -22.42
CA CYS A 403 5.91 19.55 -21.63
C CYS A 403 4.68 19.23 -22.48
N PRO A 404 4.07 18.05 -22.29
CA PRO A 404 2.91 17.57 -23.02
C PRO A 404 1.63 18.36 -22.74
#